data_f98273ab23666f9bceed9917e37a4529
#
_entry.id   f98273ab23666f9bceed9917e37a4529
#
_cell.length_a   1.000
_cell.length_b   1.000
_cell.length_c   1.000
_cell.angle_alpha   90.00
_cell.angle_beta   90.00
_cell.angle_gamma   90.00
#
_symmetry.space_group_name_H-M   'P 1'
#
loop_
_entity.id
_entity.type
_entity.pdbx_description
1 polymer ?
#
loop_
_entity_poly.entity_id
_entity_poly.type
_entity_poly.pdbx_seq_one_letter_code
_entity_poly.pdbx_strand_id
1 'polypeptide(L)'
;FDKHGLYSENNTKKILRKIDEIQPDIIHLHNIHGFYINYEMLFKYIRQHHIKVVWTLHDCWSFTGYCSHYEYNGCDGWKSGCKTCKFKNVYPYRILSNSANNYVRKMKSFDYENIVFVTPSNWLKKQLSESFLRNHSCFVIHNNVDVTHFKYNLNNNLRSLYGIGDRKVLLGVASPFSKQKGFDEFIKLSKLVNDSYRIVLIGVNKKQQKNLPSNMIGILRTDSQDELAQWYSLADYFLNLTLEDTYPTVNLEAMACGTPVITYRTGGSTEIVEGYGTVVDQYDLKGLMVAIEKDTEDRKQLIFDNDMCGDYLKLYRQIVN
;
A
#
# COMPACT_ATOMS: atom_id res chain seq x y z
N PHE A 1 -1.34 -18.81 16.59
CA PHE A 1 -0.38 -18.20 17.51
C PHE A 1 0.28 -17.03 16.80
N ASP A 2 0.40 -15.88 17.47
CA ASP A 2 0.96 -14.62 16.97
C ASP A 2 2.50 -14.71 16.86
N LYS A 3 3.00 -15.45 15.87
CA LYS A 3 4.44 -15.75 15.65
C LYS A 3 4.86 -15.51 14.19
N HIS A 4 4.29 -14.51 13.54
CA HIS A 4 4.69 -14.11 12.18
C HIS A 4 6.16 -13.69 12.14
N GLY A 5 6.90 -14.25 11.17
CA GLY A 5 8.33 -13.98 11.05
C GLY A 5 9.21 -14.70 12.08
N LEU A 6 8.68 -15.66 12.86
CA LEU A 6 9.41 -16.45 13.86
C LEU A 6 9.42 -17.96 13.55
N TYR A 7 8.71 -18.39 12.53
CA TYR A 7 8.75 -19.75 12.04
C TYR A 7 9.72 -19.89 10.86
N SER A 8 9.69 -21.00 10.17
CA SER A 8 10.46 -21.23 8.94
C SER A 8 11.97 -21.31 9.14
N GLU A 9 12.42 -21.89 10.25
CA GLU A 9 13.86 -22.04 10.55
C GLU A 9 14.62 -22.74 9.42
N ASN A 10 14.07 -23.84 8.86
CA ASN A 10 14.73 -24.60 7.79
C ASN A 10 14.89 -23.75 6.50
N ASN A 11 13.87 -22.95 6.15
CA ASN A 11 13.97 -22.05 5.01
C ASN A 11 14.98 -20.94 5.28
N THR A 12 14.98 -20.40 6.50
CA THR A 12 15.96 -19.38 6.91
C THR A 12 17.38 -19.93 6.82
N LYS A 13 17.66 -21.15 7.30
CA LYS A 13 18.96 -21.79 7.16
C LYS A 13 19.40 -21.94 5.69
N LYS A 14 18.47 -22.19 4.76
CA LYS A 14 18.79 -22.22 3.32
C LYS A 14 19.18 -20.83 2.80
N ILE A 15 18.43 -19.80 3.23
CA ILE A 15 18.72 -18.40 2.85
C ILE A 15 20.11 -17.99 3.40
N LEU A 16 20.41 -18.30 4.67
CA LEU A 16 21.69 -17.97 5.28
C LEU A 16 22.88 -18.64 4.55
N ARG A 17 22.75 -19.93 4.17
CA ARG A 17 23.76 -20.60 3.34
C ARG A 17 23.95 -19.89 1.99
N LYS A 18 22.86 -19.41 1.39
CA LYS A 18 22.94 -18.68 0.12
C LYS A 18 23.64 -17.32 0.29
N ILE A 19 23.44 -16.65 1.42
CA ILE A 19 24.16 -15.43 1.78
C ILE A 19 25.66 -15.74 1.96
N ASP A 20 26.01 -16.86 2.60
CA ASP A 20 27.40 -17.32 2.73
C ASP A 20 28.08 -17.59 1.38
N GLU A 21 27.33 -18.17 0.44
CA GLU A 21 27.86 -18.45 -0.92
C GLU A 21 28.07 -17.16 -1.73
N ILE A 22 27.17 -16.17 -1.61
CA ILE A 22 27.19 -14.94 -2.41
C ILE A 22 28.11 -13.89 -1.82
N GLN A 23 28.24 -13.83 -0.47
CA GLN A 23 28.98 -12.80 0.27
C GLN A 23 28.58 -11.36 -0.16
N PRO A 24 27.30 -10.99 -0.05
CA PRO A 24 26.83 -9.69 -0.54
C PRO A 24 27.33 -8.54 0.34
N ASP A 25 27.64 -7.40 -0.27
CA ASP A 25 27.98 -6.15 0.44
C ASP A 25 26.77 -5.56 1.18
N ILE A 26 25.59 -5.76 0.63
CA ILE A 26 24.31 -5.26 1.19
C ILE A 26 23.23 -6.34 1.08
N ILE A 27 22.45 -6.48 2.14
CA ILE A 27 21.17 -7.20 2.08
C ILE A 27 20.04 -6.17 2.02
N HIS A 28 19.25 -6.18 0.94
CA HIS A 28 18.06 -5.35 0.84
C HIS A 28 16.82 -6.16 1.26
N LEU A 29 16.18 -5.70 2.34
CA LEU A 29 14.98 -6.32 2.89
C LEU A 29 13.73 -5.53 2.46
N HIS A 30 12.65 -6.27 2.23
CA HIS A 30 11.30 -5.77 2.08
C HIS A 30 10.39 -6.39 3.15
N ASN A 31 9.21 -6.90 2.79
CA ASN A 31 8.27 -7.52 3.71
C ASN A 31 8.80 -8.86 4.23
N ILE A 32 9.41 -8.87 5.41
CA ILE A 32 9.90 -10.10 6.07
C ILE A 32 8.89 -10.70 7.07
N HIS A 33 7.71 -10.13 7.17
CA HIS A 33 6.60 -10.71 7.90
C HIS A 33 5.90 -11.79 7.06
N GLY A 34 5.54 -12.88 7.67
CA GLY A 34 4.97 -14.03 6.95
C GLY A 34 5.56 -15.32 7.48
N PHE A 35 5.44 -16.38 6.71
CA PHE A 35 5.86 -17.73 7.11
C PHE A 35 7.00 -18.28 6.23
N TYR A 36 7.87 -17.44 5.71
CA TYR A 36 8.97 -17.85 4.85
C TYR A 36 10.37 -17.62 5.45
N ILE A 37 10.49 -16.74 6.44
CA ILE A 37 11.76 -16.41 7.11
C ILE A 37 11.57 -16.23 8.61
N ASN A 38 12.60 -16.55 9.39
CA ASN A 38 12.70 -16.24 10.81
C ASN A 38 13.61 -15.03 10.97
N TYR A 39 13.04 -13.88 11.34
CA TYR A 39 13.78 -12.63 11.43
C TYR A 39 14.82 -12.64 12.57
N GLU A 40 14.58 -13.35 13.68
CA GLU A 40 15.56 -13.43 14.77
C GLU A 40 16.85 -14.14 14.32
N MET A 41 16.70 -15.26 13.59
CA MET A 41 17.83 -15.98 13.01
C MET A 41 18.56 -15.12 11.97
N LEU A 42 17.80 -14.45 11.09
CA LEU A 42 18.35 -13.59 10.04
C LEU A 42 19.18 -12.44 10.66
N PHE A 43 18.63 -11.69 11.60
CA PHE A 43 19.31 -10.55 12.19
C PHE A 43 20.43 -10.96 13.14
N LYS A 44 20.36 -12.14 13.77
CA LYS A 44 21.50 -12.71 14.50
C LYS A 44 22.69 -12.94 13.55
N TYR A 45 22.43 -13.57 12.41
CA TYR A 45 23.43 -13.83 11.37
C TYR A 45 24.01 -12.53 10.81
N ILE A 46 23.15 -11.59 10.39
CA ILE A 46 23.54 -10.26 9.86
C ILE A 46 24.50 -9.54 10.81
N ARG A 47 24.20 -9.54 12.12
CA ARG A 47 25.05 -8.92 13.14
C ARG A 47 26.39 -9.63 13.30
N GLN A 48 26.40 -10.97 13.29
CA GLN A 48 27.62 -11.76 13.42
C GLN A 48 28.60 -11.55 12.25
N HIS A 49 28.07 -11.27 11.06
CA HIS A 49 28.87 -11.05 9.85
C HIS A 49 29.01 -9.57 9.47
N HIS A 50 28.53 -8.65 10.30
CA HIS A 50 28.60 -7.20 10.09
C HIS A 50 28.03 -6.73 8.74
N ILE A 51 27.00 -7.42 8.22
CA ILE A 51 26.42 -7.13 6.90
C ILE A 51 25.59 -5.86 6.96
N LYS A 52 25.78 -4.97 5.99
CA LYS A 52 25.00 -3.75 5.83
C LYS A 52 23.59 -4.09 5.32
N VAL A 53 22.57 -3.41 5.86
CA VAL A 53 21.15 -3.67 5.52
C VAL A 53 20.48 -2.40 5.03
N VAL A 54 19.84 -2.47 3.88
CA VAL A 54 18.80 -1.55 3.47
C VAL A 54 17.45 -2.23 3.71
N TRP A 55 16.52 -1.57 4.38
CA TRP A 55 15.21 -2.14 4.62
C TRP A 55 14.10 -1.19 4.15
N THR A 56 13.48 -1.52 3.01
CA THR A 56 12.31 -0.78 2.52
C THR A 56 11.05 -1.26 3.23
N LEU A 57 10.41 -0.33 3.91
CA LEU A 57 9.15 -0.56 4.60
C LEU A 57 7.98 -0.26 3.65
N HIS A 58 7.09 -1.24 3.47
CA HIS A 58 5.84 -1.07 2.72
C HIS A 58 4.63 -0.96 3.63
N ASP A 59 4.81 -1.24 4.92
CA ASP A 59 3.80 -1.17 5.97
C ASP A 59 4.42 -0.89 7.34
N CYS A 60 3.62 -0.90 8.38
CA CYS A 60 4.04 -0.56 9.75
C CYS A 60 4.48 -1.79 10.58
N TRP A 61 4.51 -3.00 10.02
CA TRP A 61 4.77 -4.22 10.79
C TRP A 61 6.11 -4.20 11.52
N SER A 62 7.15 -3.63 10.92
CA SER A 62 8.51 -3.60 11.49
C SER A 62 8.57 -2.99 12.89
N PHE A 63 7.78 -1.97 13.17
CA PHE A 63 7.80 -1.24 14.44
C PHE A 63 6.53 -1.41 15.30
N THR A 64 5.57 -2.23 14.88
CA THR A 64 4.40 -2.59 15.69
C THR A 64 4.59 -3.95 16.36
N GLY A 65 3.73 -4.30 17.33
CA GLY A 65 3.75 -5.62 17.95
C GLY A 65 3.35 -6.75 16.99
N TYR A 66 2.49 -6.46 15.97
CA TYR A 66 2.12 -7.45 14.96
C TYR A 66 1.45 -6.88 13.72
N CYS A 67 0.64 -5.82 13.84
CA CYS A 67 -0.18 -5.30 12.74
C CYS A 67 0.66 -4.59 11.68
N SER A 68 0.28 -4.77 10.41
CA SER A 68 0.89 -4.07 9.28
C SER A 68 0.31 -2.66 9.08
N HIS A 69 -0.94 -2.44 9.51
CA HIS A 69 -1.60 -1.14 9.52
C HIS A 69 -2.36 -0.95 10.82
N TYR A 70 -2.56 0.28 11.25
CA TYR A 70 -3.24 0.62 12.51
C TYR A 70 -4.14 1.85 12.42
N GLU A 71 -4.09 2.61 11.31
CA GLU A 71 -4.83 3.86 11.14
C GLU A 71 -6.35 3.63 11.23
N TYR A 72 -6.86 2.65 10.49
CA TYR A 72 -8.29 2.29 10.50
C TYR A 72 -8.84 2.03 11.91
N ASN A 73 -8.00 1.51 12.79
CA ASN A 73 -8.37 1.20 14.17
C ASN A 73 -8.03 2.34 15.14
N GLY A 74 -7.40 3.42 14.71
CA GLY A 74 -6.97 4.54 15.55
C GLY A 74 -6.03 4.09 16.69
N CYS A 75 -5.08 3.18 16.41
CA CYS A 75 -4.26 2.58 17.46
C CYS A 75 -2.90 3.27 17.62
N ASP A 76 -2.64 3.83 18.81
CA ASP A 76 -1.33 4.39 19.19
C ASP A 76 -0.49 3.48 20.10
N GLY A 77 -0.95 2.25 20.35
CA GLY A 77 -0.28 1.31 21.25
C GLY A 77 1.15 0.94 20.85
N TRP A 78 1.49 1.05 19.57
CA TRP A 78 2.82 0.80 19.04
C TRP A 78 3.88 1.82 19.53
N LYS A 79 3.47 3.04 19.87
CA LYS A 79 4.37 4.05 20.45
C LYS A 79 4.83 3.68 21.86
N SER A 80 4.04 2.88 22.60
CA SER A 80 4.26 2.50 24.01
C SER A 80 4.47 1.00 24.25
N GLY A 81 4.78 0.22 23.20
CA GLY A 81 5.17 -1.19 23.33
C GLY A 81 4.07 -2.22 23.09
N CYS A 82 2.95 -1.85 22.50
CA CYS A 82 1.84 -2.75 22.17
C CYS A 82 1.34 -3.61 23.35
N LYS A 83 1.35 -3.08 24.57
CA LYS A 83 1.13 -3.83 25.82
C LYS A 83 -0.24 -4.52 25.86
N THR A 84 -1.29 -3.85 25.39
CA THR A 84 -2.66 -4.38 25.37
C THR A 84 -3.25 -4.19 24.00
N CYS A 85 -3.26 -5.24 23.17
CA CYS A 85 -3.86 -5.18 21.86
C CYS A 85 -5.30 -5.71 21.87
N LYS A 86 -6.25 -4.83 21.56
CA LYS A 86 -7.69 -5.14 21.53
C LYS A 86 -8.14 -5.66 20.13
N PHE A 87 -7.31 -5.49 19.11
CA PHE A 87 -7.68 -5.77 17.72
C PHE A 87 -7.31 -7.20 17.33
N LYS A 88 -8.30 -8.01 16.95
CA LYS A 88 -8.12 -9.43 16.56
C LYS A 88 -8.10 -9.62 15.04
N ASN A 89 -8.81 -8.77 14.30
CA ASN A 89 -9.06 -8.94 12.86
C ASN A 89 -8.21 -8.01 12.00
N VAL A 90 -6.96 -7.78 12.39
CA VAL A 90 -5.98 -7.00 11.64
C VAL A 90 -4.94 -7.95 11.05
N TYR A 91 -4.49 -7.70 9.85
CA TYR A 91 -3.42 -8.48 9.23
C TYR A 91 -2.05 -8.17 9.89
N PRO A 92 -1.22 -9.17 10.15
CA PRO A 92 -1.41 -10.62 9.97
C PRO A 92 -2.44 -11.20 10.97
N TYR A 93 -3.37 -12.04 10.47
CA TYR A 93 -4.44 -12.60 11.33
C TYR A 93 -3.89 -13.48 12.45
N ARG A 94 -4.52 -13.42 13.63
CA ARG A 94 -4.12 -14.18 14.81
C ARG A 94 -5.33 -14.63 15.64
N ILE A 95 -5.15 -15.70 16.39
CA ILE A 95 -6.15 -16.20 17.36
C ILE A 95 -5.85 -15.65 18.76
N LEU A 96 -4.58 -15.74 19.18
CA LEU A 96 -4.10 -15.26 20.49
C LEU A 96 -3.13 -14.10 20.29
N SER A 97 -3.19 -13.08 21.15
CA SER A 97 -2.29 -11.93 21.12
C SER A 97 -1.00 -12.20 21.88
N ASN A 98 0.13 -11.94 21.24
CA ASN A 98 1.47 -11.90 21.85
C ASN A 98 2.18 -10.59 21.51
N SER A 99 1.41 -9.54 21.22
CA SER A 99 1.92 -8.29 20.63
C SER A 99 2.98 -7.59 21.48
N ALA A 100 2.86 -7.59 22.81
CA ALA A 100 3.86 -7.00 23.70
C ALA A 100 5.22 -7.72 23.61
N ASN A 101 5.20 -9.06 23.66
CA ASN A 101 6.43 -9.85 23.52
C ASN A 101 7.03 -9.71 22.12
N ASN A 102 6.20 -9.74 21.08
CA ASN A 102 6.67 -9.56 19.70
C ASN A 102 7.28 -8.17 19.50
N TYR A 103 6.73 -7.13 20.11
CA TYR A 103 7.31 -5.80 20.10
C TYR A 103 8.72 -5.79 20.70
N VAL A 104 8.89 -6.37 21.91
CA VAL A 104 10.20 -6.47 22.58
C VAL A 104 11.19 -7.31 21.75
N ARG A 105 10.73 -8.41 21.13
CA ARG A 105 11.57 -9.25 20.26
C ARG A 105 12.04 -8.49 19.04
N LYS A 106 11.16 -7.76 18.37
CA LYS A 106 11.50 -6.91 17.22
C LYS A 106 12.49 -5.81 17.61
N MET A 107 12.22 -5.10 18.72
CA MET A 107 13.12 -4.08 19.23
C MET A 107 14.54 -4.64 19.44
N LYS A 108 14.68 -5.82 20.05
CA LYS A 108 15.98 -6.47 20.25
C LYS A 108 16.61 -6.97 18.95
N SER A 109 15.80 -7.46 18.01
CA SER A 109 16.30 -8.01 16.75
C SER A 109 16.72 -6.93 15.76
N PHE A 110 16.01 -5.80 15.71
CA PHE A 110 16.23 -4.73 14.75
C PHE A 110 17.12 -3.60 15.27
N ASP A 111 17.52 -3.65 16.54
CA ASP A 111 18.54 -2.78 17.13
C ASP A 111 19.91 -3.17 16.59
N TYR A 112 20.24 -2.67 15.40
CA TYR A 112 21.50 -2.95 14.71
C TYR A 112 21.94 -1.70 13.93
N GLU A 113 23.13 -1.20 14.22
CA GLU A 113 23.64 0.08 13.72
C GLU A 113 23.75 0.18 12.19
N ASN A 114 24.03 -0.94 11.50
CA ASN A 114 24.22 -0.98 10.05
C ASN A 114 22.89 -1.20 9.28
N ILE A 115 21.75 -0.78 9.84
CA ILE A 115 20.48 -0.75 9.13
C ILE A 115 20.17 0.68 8.68
N VAL A 116 19.84 0.81 7.41
CA VAL A 116 19.26 2.00 6.82
C VAL A 116 17.83 1.68 6.37
N PHE A 117 16.86 2.45 6.83
CA PHE A 117 15.47 2.30 6.41
C PHE A 117 15.16 3.15 5.18
N VAL A 118 14.26 2.63 4.35
CA VAL A 118 13.64 3.36 3.25
C VAL A 118 12.13 3.29 3.41
N THR A 119 11.45 4.40 3.17
CA THR A 119 9.98 4.47 3.19
C THR A 119 9.47 5.07 1.88
N PRO A 120 8.30 4.63 1.37
CA PRO A 120 7.72 5.16 0.14
C PRO A 120 7.07 6.53 0.32
N SER A 121 6.95 7.03 1.56
CA SER A 121 6.29 8.30 1.88
C SER A 121 6.93 8.99 3.08
N ASN A 122 6.81 10.32 3.12
CA ASN A 122 7.15 11.11 4.30
C ASN A 122 6.25 10.76 5.49
N TRP A 123 4.99 10.40 5.22
CA TRP A 123 4.09 9.92 6.25
C TRP A 123 4.67 8.69 6.98
N LEU A 124 5.09 7.65 6.27
CA LEU A 124 5.64 6.44 6.89
C LEU A 124 6.99 6.72 7.57
N LYS A 125 7.84 7.59 6.99
CA LYS A 125 9.06 8.07 7.64
C LYS A 125 8.77 8.75 8.98
N LYS A 126 7.73 9.59 9.04
CA LYS A 126 7.28 10.21 10.29
C LYS A 126 6.84 9.15 11.31
N GLN A 127 6.06 8.12 10.89
CA GLN A 127 5.66 7.05 11.79
C GLN A 127 6.89 6.29 12.35
N LEU A 128 7.86 5.97 11.47
CA LEU A 128 9.11 5.33 11.90
C LEU A 128 9.85 6.19 12.95
N SER A 129 9.93 7.50 12.76
CA SER A 129 10.61 8.43 13.68
C SER A 129 9.97 8.54 15.05
N GLU A 130 8.70 8.13 15.20
CA GLU A 130 7.99 8.06 16.47
C GLU A 130 8.07 6.66 17.14
N SER A 131 8.71 5.70 16.46
CA SER A 131 8.82 4.32 16.91
C SER A 131 10.13 4.04 17.66
N PHE A 132 10.32 2.79 18.10
CA PHE A 132 11.60 2.35 18.65
C PHE A 132 12.75 2.34 17.63
N LEU A 133 12.45 2.44 16.33
CA LEU A 133 13.45 2.51 15.25
C LEU A 133 13.90 3.95 14.93
N ARG A 134 13.48 4.94 15.69
CA ARG A 134 13.71 6.37 15.45
C ARG A 134 15.19 6.80 15.33
N ASN A 135 16.11 6.02 15.91
CA ASN A 135 17.54 6.35 15.90
C ASN A 135 18.27 5.89 14.63
N HIS A 136 17.60 5.14 13.76
CA HIS A 136 18.18 4.70 12.49
C HIS A 136 18.01 5.75 11.40
N SER A 137 18.97 5.79 10.47
CA SER A 137 18.82 6.58 9.24
C SER A 137 17.64 6.11 8.42
N CYS A 138 16.83 7.05 7.91
CA CYS A 138 15.67 6.76 7.09
C CYS A 138 15.60 7.72 5.90
N PHE A 139 15.54 7.17 4.70
CA PHE A 139 15.37 7.88 3.44
C PHE A 139 13.95 7.68 2.88
N VAL A 140 13.47 8.67 2.13
CA VAL A 140 12.22 8.51 1.37
C VAL A 140 12.61 8.24 -0.07
N ILE A 141 12.14 7.11 -0.60
CA ILE A 141 12.22 6.76 -2.02
C ILE A 141 10.82 6.35 -2.43
N HIS A 142 10.15 7.20 -3.20
CA HIS A 142 8.78 6.97 -3.62
C HIS A 142 8.68 5.75 -4.53
N ASN A 143 7.59 4.99 -4.40
CA ASN A 143 7.26 3.95 -5.37
C ASN A 143 7.06 4.58 -6.75
N ASN A 144 7.38 3.81 -7.77
CA ASN A 144 7.13 4.17 -9.17
C ASN A 144 6.05 3.25 -9.76
N VAL A 145 5.60 3.59 -10.96
CA VAL A 145 4.64 2.82 -11.75
C VAL A 145 5.25 2.47 -13.10
N ASP A 146 4.91 1.30 -13.62
CA ASP A 146 5.35 0.87 -14.94
C ASP A 146 4.55 1.61 -16.04
N VAL A 147 5.11 2.70 -16.53
CA VAL A 147 4.52 3.53 -17.61
C VAL A 147 4.50 2.84 -18.97
N THR A 148 5.11 1.67 -19.13
CA THR A 148 4.99 0.88 -20.36
C THR A 148 3.59 0.28 -20.50
N HIS A 149 2.98 -0.11 -19.37
CA HIS A 149 1.63 -0.62 -19.25
C HIS A 149 0.63 0.48 -18.88
N PHE A 150 0.91 1.23 -17.81
CA PHE A 150 0.01 2.28 -17.33
C PHE A 150 0.23 3.58 -18.10
N LYS A 151 -0.52 3.74 -19.16
CA LYS A 151 -0.57 4.92 -20.02
C LYS A 151 -1.99 5.10 -20.59
N TYR A 152 -2.30 6.32 -20.98
CA TYR A 152 -3.59 6.61 -21.58
C TYR A 152 -3.84 5.77 -22.84
N ASN A 153 -4.96 5.03 -22.85
CA ASN A 153 -5.36 4.16 -23.96
C ASN A 153 -6.91 4.16 -24.08
N LEU A 154 -7.43 4.93 -25.06
CA LEU A 154 -8.88 5.04 -25.31
C LEU A 154 -9.45 3.91 -26.17
N ASN A 155 -8.65 3.08 -26.80
CA ASN A 155 -9.15 2.04 -27.70
C ASN A 155 -9.66 0.84 -26.91
N ASN A 156 -10.85 1.01 -26.32
CA ASN A 156 -11.48 -0.06 -25.54
C ASN A 156 -12.98 -0.19 -25.86
N ASN A 157 -13.47 -1.42 -25.84
CA ASN A 157 -14.86 -1.77 -25.98
C ASN A 157 -15.58 -1.95 -24.63
N LEU A 158 -14.95 -1.55 -23.52
CA LEU A 158 -15.45 -1.81 -22.17
C LEU A 158 -16.82 -1.15 -21.93
N ARG A 159 -17.05 0.07 -22.47
CA ARG A 159 -18.37 0.72 -22.34
C ARG A 159 -19.50 -0.14 -22.90
N SER A 160 -19.30 -0.70 -24.09
CA SER A 160 -20.28 -1.57 -24.74
C SER A 160 -20.39 -2.92 -24.01
N LEU A 161 -19.26 -3.56 -23.69
CA LEU A 161 -19.21 -4.86 -23.03
C LEU A 161 -19.94 -4.89 -21.68
N TYR A 162 -19.82 -3.80 -20.92
CA TYR A 162 -20.40 -3.71 -19.58
C TYR A 162 -21.69 -2.84 -19.52
N GLY A 163 -22.26 -2.45 -20.67
CA GLY A 163 -23.48 -1.68 -20.73
C GLY A 163 -23.43 -0.33 -20.02
N ILE A 164 -22.28 0.34 -20.05
CA ILE A 164 -22.05 1.61 -19.34
C ILE A 164 -22.79 2.75 -20.06
N GLY A 165 -22.80 2.73 -21.40
CA GLY A 165 -23.33 3.81 -22.21
C GLY A 165 -22.58 5.13 -22.01
N ASP A 166 -23.29 6.25 -21.97
CA ASP A 166 -22.72 7.60 -21.82
C ASP A 166 -22.50 8.03 -20.37
N ARG A 167 -22.68 7.11 -19.41
CA ARG A 167 -22.53 7.42 -17.99
C ARG A 167 -21.09 7.74 -17.64
N LYS A 168 -20.91 8.71 -16.74
CA LYS A 168 -19.58 8.96 -16.11
C LYS A 168 -19.17 7.77 -15.25
N VAL A 169 -17.92 7.35 -15.36
CA VAL A 169 -17.37 6.19 -14.65
C VAL A 169 -16.58 6.63 -13.43
N LEU A 170 -17.01 6.15 -12.26
CA LEU A 170 -16.29 6.29 -10.99
C LEU A 170 -15.63 4.94 -10.70
N LEU A 171 -14.29 4.88 -10.83
CA LEU A 171 -13.52 3.65 -10.72
C LEU A 171 -12.90 3.52 -9.32
N GLY A 172 -13.05 2.35 -8.71
CA GLY A 172 -12.28 1.92 -7.54
C GLY A 172 -11.51 0.64 -7.85
N VAL A 173 -10.27 0.55 -7.39
CA VAL A 173 -9.41 -0.64 -7.56
C VAL A 173 -8.80 -1.04 -6.22
N ALA A 174 -8.90 -2.31 -5.86
CA ALA A 174 -8.27 -2.88 -4.68
C ALA A 174 -8.00 -4.39 -4.89
N SER A 175 -7.12 -4.98 -4.08
CA SER A 175 -6.82 -6.41 -4.18
C SER A 175 -6.60 -7.04 -2.80
N PRO A 176 -7.63 -7.64 -2.18
CA PRO A 176 -9.08 -7.53 -2.50
C PRO A 176 -9.72 -6.28 -1.85
N PHE A 177 -10.93 -5.95 -2.26
CA PHE A 177 -11.74 -4.99 -1.54
C PHE A 177 -12.10 -5.48 -0.14
N SER A 178 -11.85 -4.65 0.85
CA SER A 178 -12.21 -4.84 2.25
C SER A 178 -12.83 -3.56 2.82
N LYS A 179 -13.26 -3.59 4.08
CA LYS A 179 -13.71 -2.36 4.77
C LYS A 179 -12.59 -1.31 4.81
N GLN A 180 -11.36 -1.74 5.10
CA GLN A 180 -10.19 -0.86 5.13
C GLN A 180 -9.88 -0.25 3.76
N LYS A 181 -10.20 -0.96 2.68
CA LYS A 181 -10.06 -0.47 1.30
C LYS A 181 -11.32 0.27 0.80
N GLY A 182 -12.19 0.71 1.73
CA GLY A 182 -13.31 1.60 1.45
C GLY A 182 -14.51 0.95 0.78
N PHE A 183 -14.67 -0.39 0.80
CA PHE A 183 -15.81 -1.05 0.15
C PHE A 183 -17.16 -0.48 0.62
N ASP A 184 -17.32 -0.30 1.94
CA ASP A 184 -18.57 0.22 2.51
C ASP A 184 -18.81 1.69 2.09
N GLU A 185 -17.77 2.48 1.83
CA GLU A 185 -17.86 3.87 1.36
C GLU A 185 -18.38 3.91 -0.09
N PHE A 186 -17.93 3.01 -0.96
CA PHE A 186 -18.50 2.87 -2.31
C PHE A 186 -19.98 2.47 -2.29
N ILE A 187 -20.39 1.58 -1.38
CA ILE A 187 -21.80 1.23 -1.19
C ILE A 187 -22.64 2.43 -0.72
N LYS A 188 -22.08 3.29 0.14
CA LYS A 188 -22.76 4.54 0.54
C LYS A 188 -22.83 5.53 -0.63
N LEU A 189 -21.73 5.71 -1.37
CA LEU A 189 -21.65 6.58 -2.53
C LEU A 189 -22.67 6.17 -3.60
N SER A 190 -22.89 4.87 -3.83
CA SER A 190 -23.84 4.37 -4.82
C SER A 190 -25.30 4.81 -4.57
N LYS A 191 -25.63 5.17 -3.32
CA LYS A 191 -26.95 5.67 -2.95
C LYS A 191 -27.11 7.19 -3.14
N LEU A 192 -26.01 7.89 -3.38
CA LEU A 192 -25.97 9.36 -3.51
C LEU A 192 -25.86 9.80 -4.97
N VAL A 193 -25.13 9.02 -5.79
CA VAL A 193 -24.99 9.34 -7.22
C VAL A 193 -26.28 9.00 -7.98
N ASN A 194 -26.61 9.83 -8.97
CA ASN A 194 -27.75 9.62 -9.85
C ASN A 194 -27.40 8.70 -11.05
N ASP A 195 -28.36 8.49 -11.95
CA ASP A 195 -28.25 7.58 -13.10
C ASP A 195 -27.21 8.01 -14.16
N SER A 196 -26.68 9.24 -14.09
CA SER A 196 -25.61 9.69 -14.98
C SER A 196 -24.25 9.13 -14.61
N TYR A 197 -24.13 8.39 -13.50
CA TYR A 197 -22.90 7.75 -13.04
C TYR A 197 -22.98 6.23 -13.06
N ARG A 198 -21.84 5.59 -13.26
CA ARG A 198 -21.62 4.16 -13.08
C ARG A 198 -20.40 3.95 -12.21
N ILE A 199 -20.56 3.29 -11.07
CA ILE A 199 -19.46 2.91 -10.20
C ILE A 199 -18.92 1.56 -10.66
N VAL A 200 -17.60 1.47 -10.88
CA VAL A 200 -16.90 0.21 -11.24
C VAL A 200 -15.91 -0.13 -10.16
N LEU A 201 -15.99 -1.34 -9.62
CA LEU A 201 -15.05 -1.85 -8.62
C LEU A 201 -14.29 -3.05 -9.17
N ILE A 202 -12.96 -2.95 -9.24
CA ILE A 202 -12.06 -4.03 -9.64
C ILE A 202 -11.37 -4.62 -8.41
N GLY A 203 -11.48 -5.95 -8.23
CA GLY A 203 -10.94 -6.68 -7.08
C GLY A 203 -11.97 -7.04 -6.02
N VAL A 204 -13.25 -7.01 -6.36
CA VAL A 204 -14.31 -7.53 -5.50
C VAL A 204 -14.29 -9.06 -5.48
N ASN A 205 -14.75 -9.68 -4.39
CA ASN A 205 -14.96 -11.12 -4.35
C ASN A 205 -16.35 -11.51 -4.90
N LYS A 206 -16.58 -12.81 -5.16
CA LYS A 206 -17.84 -13.32 -5.71
C LYS A 206 -19.07 -12.96 -4.87
N LYS A 207 -18.95 -12.91 -3.54
CA LYS A 207 -20.05 -12.54 -2.65
C LYS A 207 -20.37 -11.05 -2.76
N GLN A 208 -19.34 -10.21 -2.79
CA GLN A 208 -19.48 -8.77 -3.00
C GLN A 208 -20.14 -8.50 -4.36
N GLN A 209 -19.61 -9.09 -5.44
CA GLN A 209 -20.13 -8.93 -6.80
C GLN A 209 -21.64 -9.21 -6.91
N LYS A 210 -22.11 -10.31 -6.29
CA LYS A 210 -23.54 -10.68 -6.30
C LYS A 210 -24.47 -9.71 -5.57
N ASN A 211 -23.93 -8.94 -4.63
CA ASN A 211 -24.70 -8.08 -3.74
C ASN A 211 -24.50 -6.58 -4.03
N LEU A 212 -23.86 -6.24 -5.15
CA LEU A 212 -23.69 -4.84 -5.54
C LEU A 212 -25.03 -4.22 -5.95
N PRO A 213 -25.27 -2.93 -5.65
CA PRO A 213 -26.36 -2.14 -6.21
C PRO A 213 -26.36 -2.14 -7.75
N SER A 214 -27.51 -1.94 -8.36
CA SER A 214 -27.71 -2.01 -9.84
C SER A 214 -26.91 -0.96 -10.62
N ASN A 215 -26.56 0.17 -9.98
CA ASN A 215 -25.71 1.21 -10.56
C ASN A 215 -24.20 0.94 -10.38
N MET A 216 -23.83 -0.24 -9.87
CA MET A 216 -22.45 -0.66 -9.70
C MET A 216 -22.12 -1.88 -10.56
N ILE A 217 -20.86 -1.95 -11.02
CA ILE A 217 -20.27 -3.09 -11.73
C ILE A 217 -19.13 -3.62 -10.88
N GLY A 218 -19.11 -4.92 -10.61
CA GLY A 218 -18.04 -5.59 -9.88
C GLY A 218 -17.25 -6.51 -10.80
N ILE A 219 -15.93 -6.33 -10.82
CA ILE A 219 -14.97 -7.15 -11.57
C ILE A 219 -14.10 -7.86 -10.56
N LEU A 220 -13.97 -9.18 -10.68
CA LEU A 220 -13.17 -9.96 -9.71
C LEU A 220 -11.68 -9.63 -9.82
N ARG A 221 -11.17 -9.55 -11.03
CA ARG A 221 -9.81 -9.14 -11.40
C ARG A 221 -9.76 -8.86 -12.90
N THR A 222 -8.77 -8.10 -13.34
CA THR A 222 -8.40 -7.98 -14.75
C THR A 222 -7.46 -9.11 -15.17
N ASP A 223 -7.43 -9.44 -16.45
CA ASP A 223 -6.57 -10.49 -16.99
C ASP A 223 -5.12 -10.00 -17.20
N SER A 224 -4.93 -8.69 -17.31
CA SER A 224 -3.61 -8.06 -17.51
C SER A 224 -3.54 -6.65 -16.92
N GLN A 225 -2.32 -6.11 -16.81
CA GLN A 225 -2.09 -4.71 -16.48
C GLN A 225 -2.61 -3.76 -17.58
N ASP A 226 -2.52 -4.18 -18.85
CA ASP A 226 -3.04 -3.40 -19.97
C ASP A 226 -4.57 -3.26 -19.91
N GLU A 227 -5.29 -4.31 -19.52
CA GLU A 227 -6.74 -4.22 -19.28
C GLU A 227 -7.05 -3.29 -18.10
N LEU A 228 -6.28 -3.35 -17.02
CA LEU A 228 -6.41 -2.43 -15.90
C LEU A 228 -6.16 -0.98 -16.32
N ALA A 229 -5.15 -0.73 -17.16
CA ALA A 229 -4.86 0.58 -17.72
C ALA A 229 -6.00 1.11 -18.60
N GLN A 230 -6.68 0.22 -19.36
CA GLN A 230 -7.88 0.60 -20.11
C GLN A 230 -9.03 1.03 -19.17
N TRP A 231 -9.22 0.36 -18.04
CA TRP A 231 -10.21 0.77 -17.05
C TRP A 231 -9.87 2.13 -16.43
N TYR A 232 -8.61 2.38 -16.08
CA TYR A 232 -8.19 3.71 -15.64
C TYR A 232 -8.44 4.76 -16.73
N SER A 233 -8.05 4.49 -17.99
CA SER A 233 -8.22 5.43 -19.10
C SER A 233 -9.68 5.74 -19.42
N LEU A 234 -10.58 4.77 -19.19
CA LEU A 234 -12.02 4.90 -19.35
C LEU A 234 -12.66 5.76 -18.27
N ALA A 235 -12.16 5.70 -17.04
CA ALA A 235 -12.78 6.30 -15.87
C ALA A 235 -12.74 7.83 -15.96
N ASP A 236 -13.84 8.49 -15.60
CA ASP A 236 -13.89 9.94 -15.42
C ASP A 236 -13.18 10.36 -14.13
N TYR A 237 -13.28 9.53 -13.09
CA TYR A 237 -12.53 9.67 -11.85
C TYR A 237 -12.08 8.32 -11.31
N PHE A 238 -10.87 8.27 -10.80
CA PHE A 238 -10.42 7.21 -9.94
C PHE A 238 -10.62 7.61 -8.47
N LEU A 239 -11.35 6.79 -7.73
CA LEU A 239 -11.65 7.03 -6.32
C LEU A 239 -10.85 6.07 -5.45
N ASN A 240 -9.97 6.59 -4.61
CA ASN A 240 -9.28 5.81 -3.60
C ASN A 240 -9.83 6.14 -2.21
N LEU A 241 -10.88 5.43 -1.81
CA LEU A 241 -11.57 5.63 -0.53
C LEU A 241 -10.97 4.75 0.58
N THR A 242 -9.67 4.43 0.49
CA THR A 242 -8.96 3.63 1.50
C THR A 242 -8.88 4.35 2.83
N LEU A 243 -9.01 3.59 3.92
CA LEU A 243 -8.97 4.10 5.30
C LEU A 243 -7.61 3.86 5.97
N GLU A 244 -6.72 3.11 5.31
CA GLU A 244 -5.34 2.90 5.72
C GLU A 244 -4.49 2.51 4.50
N ASP A 245 -3.40 3.24 4.26
CA ASP A 245 -2.39 2.91 3.23
C ASP A 245 -1.11 3.71 3.46
N THR A 246 0.04 3.13 3.16
CA THR A 246 1.33 3.80 3.31
C THR A 246 1.71 4.64 2.08
N TYR A 247 1.41 4.13 0.87
CA TYR A 247 1.66 4.80 -0.41
C TYR A 247 1.00 4.01 -1.56
N PRO A 248 -0.30 4.23 -1.83
CA PRO A 248 -1.09 3.40 -2.75
C PRO A 248 -0.66 3.58 -4.21
N THR A 249 -0.08 2.53 -4.81
CA THR A 249 0.35 2.55 -6.22
C THR A 249 -0.80 2.70 -7.20
N VAL A 250 -2.01 2.31 -6.82
CA VAL A 250 -3.23 2.50 -7.63
C VAL A 250 -3.51 3.98 -7.95
N ASN A 251 -3.08 4.92 -7.09
CA ASN A 251 -3.16 6.35 -7.40
C ASN A 251 -2.17 6.71 -8.52
N LEU A 252 -0.94 6.17 -8.47
CA LEU A 252 0.08 6.40 -9.50
C LEU A 252 -0.37 5.79 -10.84
N GLU A 253 -0.93 4.59 -10.81
CA GLU A 253 -1.46 3.89 -11.99
C GLU A 253 -2.56 4.72 -12.68
N ALA A 254 -3.52 5.24 -11.90
CA ALA A 254 -4.60 6.09 -12.41
C ALA A 254 -4.05 7.38 -13.04
N MET A 255 -3.12 8.05 -12.34
CA MET A 255 -2.50 9.30 -12.81
C MET A 255 -1.65 9.09 -14.08
N ALA A 256 -0.94 7.97 -14.18
CA ALA A 256 -0.20 7.58 -15.38
C ALA A 256 -1.11 7.38 -16.60
N CYS A 257 -2.33 6.88 -16.36
CA CYS A 257 -3.37 6.74 -17.39
C CYS A 257 -4.15 8.05 -17.65
N GLY A 258 -3.77 9.16 -17.05
CA GLY A 258 -4.43 10.47 -17.23
C GLY A 258 -5.77 10.60 -16.52
N THR A 259 -6.04 9.74 -15.54
CA THR A 259 -7.32 9.74 -14.81
C THR A 259 -7.24 10.63 -13.58
N PRO A 260 -8.16 11.60 -13.42
CA PRO A 260 -8.23 12.41 -12.21
C PRO A 260 -8.46 11.55 -10.97
N VAL A 261 -7.66 11.77 -9.91
CA VAL A 261 -7.72 11.00 -8.67
C VAL A 261 -8.40 11.80 -7.58
N ILE A 262 -9.39 11.19 -6.94
CA ILE A 262 -9.96 11.68 -5.67
C ILE A 262 -9.61 10.65 -4.60
N THR A 263 -8.90 11.07 -3.56
CA THR A 263 -8.47 10.16 -2.49
C THR A 263 -8.91 10.67 -1.11
N TYR A 264 -9.15 9.75 -0.19
CA TYR A 264 -9.29 10.11 1.21
C TYR A 264 -7.96 10.57 1.79
N ARG A 265 -8.03 11.46 2.80
CA ARG A 265 -6.88 11.88 3.60
C ARG A 265 -6.39 10.72 4.46
N THR A 266 -5.50 9.90 3.90
CA THR A 266 -5.06 8.63 4.48
C THR A 266 -3.60 8.42 4.20
N GLY A 267 -2.79 8.20 5.23
CA GLY A 267 -1.38 7.82 5.10
C GLY A 267 -0.60 8.66 4.11
N GLY A 268 0.16 7.99 3.24
CA GLY A 268 0.91 8.62 2.13
C GLY A 268 0.07 8.90 0.89
N SER A 269 -1.24 8.63 0.90
CA SER A 269 -2.12 8.86 -0.25
C SER A 269 -2.15 10.32 -0.69
N THR A 270 -2.11 11.24 0.27
CA THR A 270 -2.15 12.68 0.03
C THR A 270 -0.89 13.19 -0.67
N GLU A 271 0.27 12.62 -0.35
CA GLU A 271 1.55 13.00 -0.96
C GLU A 271 1.58 12.70 -2.47
N ILE A 272 0.90 11.62 -2.89
CA ILE A 272 0.86 11.21 -4.30
C ILE A 272 0.05 12.21 -5.14
N VAL A 273 -1.07 12.69 -4.63
CA VAL A 273 -2.03 13.49 -5.40
C VAL A 273 -1.82 14.99 -5.26
N GLU A 274 -0.82 15.42 -4.50
CA GLU A 274 -0.52 16.84 -4.30
C GLU A 274 -0.26 17.54 -5.64
N GLY A 275 -1.03 18.58 -5.94
CA GLY A 275 -0.96 19.31 -7.20
C GLY A 275 -1.63 18.66 -8.41
N TYR A 276 -2.19 17.44 -8.29
CA TYR A 276 -2.78 16.68 -9.41
C TYR A 276 -4.17 16.16 -9.16
N GLY A 277 -4.51 15.84 -7.92
CA GLY A 277 -5.79 15.25 -7.55
C GLY A 277 -6.48 16.01 -6.44
N THR A 278 -7.58 15.46 -5.98
CA THR A 278 -8.38 16.04 -4.90
C THR A 278 -8.31 15.15 -3.65
N VAL A 279 -8.03 15.78 -2.51
CA VAL A 279 -8.04 15.12 -1.20
C VAL A 279 -9.34 15.46 -0.49
N VAL A 280 -10.04 14.44 -0.01
CA VAL A 280 -11.28 14.54 0.78
C VAL A 280 -11.06 13.90 2.14
N ASP A 281 -11.65 14.43 3.19
CA ASP A 281 -11.52 13.82 4.52
C ASP A 281 -12.24 12.47 4.57
N GLN A 282 -11.72 11.54 5.38
CA GLN A 282 -12.34 10.21 5.53
C GLN A 282 -13.80 10.36 5.98
N TYR A 283 -14.68 9.58 5.34
CA TYR A 283 -16.13 9.56 5.58
C TYR A 283 -16.90 10.84 5.18
N ASP A 284 -16.24 11.85 4.61
CA ASP A 284 -16.92 13.04 4.09
C ASP A 284 -17.50 12.78 2.69
N LEU A 285 -18.67 12.13 2.67
CA LEU A 285 -19.38 11.84 1.42
C LEU A 285 -19.92 13.11 0.72
N LYS A 286 -20.14 14.20 1.47
CA LYS A 286 -20.58 15.47 0.86
C LYS A 286 -19.42 16.13 0.11
N GLY A 287 -18.24 16.21 0.73
CA GLY A 287 -17.02 16.69 0.07
C GLY A 287 -16.64 15.82 -1.12
N LEU A 288 -16.84 14.49 -1.02
CA LEU A 288 -16.62 13.57 -2.15
C LEU A 288 -17.57 13.87 -3.32
N MET A 289 -18.86 14.09 -3.07
CA MET A 289 -19.83 14.47 -4.13
C MET A 289 -19.46 15.78 -4.80
N VAL A 290 -19.10 16.81 -4.01
CA VAL A 290 -18.64 18.10 -4.56
C VAL A 290 -17.40 17.91 -5.44
N ALA A 291 -16.45 17.04 -5.03
CA ALA A 291 -15.26 16.75 -5.83
C ALA A 291 -15.59 16.02 -7.14
N ILE A 292 -16.55 15.09 -7.14
CA ILE A 292 -17.01 14.33 -8.32
C ILE A 292 -17.79 15.24 -9.30
N GLU A 293 -18.55 16.19 -8.79
CA GLU A 293 -19.37 17.11 -9.60
C GLU A 293 -18.54 18.26 -10.20
N LYS A 294 -17.36 18.49 -9.69
CA LYS A 294 -16.44 19.51 -10.23
C LYS A 294 -15.94 19.06 -11.59
N ASP A 295 -16.32 19.77 -12.65
CA ASP A 295 -15.87 19.47 -14.00
C ASP A 295 -14.33 19.55 -14.09
N THR A 296 -13.71 18.45 -14.49
CA THR A 296 -12.28 18.42 -14.80
C THR A 296 -12.12 18.55 -16.31
N GLU A 297 -11.92 19.78 -16.77
CA GLU A 297 -11.77 20.07 -18.22
C GLU A 297 -10.50 19.46 -18.82
N ASP A 298 -9.47 19.15 -18.00
CA ASP A 298 -8.18 18.64 -18.49
C ASP A 298 -7.76 17.34 -17.83
N ARG A 299 -7.81 16.26 -18.59
CA ARG A 299 -7.07 15.02 -18.24
C ARG A 299 -5.59 15.28 -18.44
N LYS A 300 -4.85 15.42 -17.35
CA LYS A 300 -3.39 15.56 -17.39
C LYS A 300 -2.75 14.21 -17.14
N GLN A 301 -2.15 13.61 -18.16
CA GLN A 301 -1.27 12.47 -17.96
C GLN A 301 -0.05 12.94 -17.17
N LEU A 302 0.18 12.32 -16.01
CA LEU A 302 1.35 12.60 -15.21
C LEU A 302 2.56 11.91 -15.84
N ILE A 303 3.59 12.68 -16.13
CA ILE A 303 4.90 12.14 -16.43
C ILE A 303 5.61 11.95 -15.10
N PHE A 304 5.81 10.70 -14.70
CA PHE A 304 6.58 10.38 -13.50
C PHE A 304 8.07 10.57 -13.80
N ASP A 305 8.67 11.58 -13.21
CA ASP A 305 10.11 11.87 -13.34
C ASP A 305 10.93 11.33 -12.16
N ASN A 306 10.38 10.38 -11.39
CA ASN A 306 11.11 9.76 -10.32
C ASN A 306 11.88 8.51 -10.82
N ASP A 307 13.20 8.59 -10.71
CA ASP A 307 14.09 7.45 -10.97
C ASP A 307 14.30 6.64 -9.69
N MET A 308 13.28 5.88 -9.28
CA MET A 308 13.34 5.02 -8.09
C MET A 308 14.57 4.09 -8.11
N CYS A 309 14.88 3.49 -9.26
CA CYS A 309 16.03 2.59 -9.38
C CYS A 309 17.35 3.32 -9.19
N GLY A 310 17.51 4.51 -9.83
CA GLY A 310 18.69 5.34 -9.66
C GLY A 310 18.87 5.83 -8.23
N ASP A 311 17.78 6.14 -7.52
CA ASP A 311 17.84 6.57 -6.12
C ASP A 311 18.27 5.43 -5.19
N TYR A 312 17.79 4.19 -5.40
CA TYR A 312 18.33 3.03 -4.69
C TYR A 312 19.80 2.77 -5.01
N LEU A 313 20.23 2.89 -6.26
CA LEU A 313 21.64 2.73 -6.63
C LEU A 313 22.54 3.80 -5.98
N LYS A 314 22.08 5.04 -5.90
CA LYS A 314 22.80 6.11 -5.17
C LYS A 314 22.92 5.75 -3.68
N LEU A 315 21.81 5.32 -3.06
CA LEU A 315 21.79 4.91 -1.66
C LEU A 315 22.75 3.74 -1.40
N TYR A 316 22.76 2.70 -2.24
CA TYR A 316 23.67 1.57 -2.07
C TYR A 316 25.14 2.00 -2.14
N ARG A 317 25.51 2.86 -3.09
CA ARG A 317 26.87 3.40 -3.20
C ARG A 317 27.28 4.18 -1.96
N GLN A 318 26.38 4.98 -1.37
CA GLN A 318 26.65 5.71 -0.12
C GLN A 318 26.84 4.79 1.08
N ILE A 319 26.18 3.64 1.11
CA ILE A 319 26.25 2.69 2.21
C ILE A 319 27.53 1.83 2.10
N VAL A 320 27.94 1.43 0.88
CA VAL A 320 29.12 0.56 0.68
C VAL A 320 30.43 1.32 0.91
N ASN A 321 30.51 2.57 0.46
CA ASN A 321 31.67 3.44 0.70
C ASN A 321 31.73 3.92 2.16
#